data_7a2651885924a04d8eceed92ea6f32c9
#
_entry.id   7a2651885924a04d8eceed92ea6f32c9
#
_cell.length_a   1.000
_cell.length_b   1.000
_cell.length_c   1.000
_cell.angle_alpha   90.00
_cell.angle_beta   90.00
_cell.angle_gamma   90.00
#
_symmetry.space_group_name_H-M   'P 1'
#
loop_
_entity.id
_entity.type
_entity.pdbx_description
1 polymer ?
#
loop_
_entity_poly.entity_id
_entity_poly.type
_entity_poly.pdbx_seq_one_letter_code
_entity_poly.pdbx_strand_id
1 'polypeptide(L)' 'MSDGGDAERRDRLRHDLRTPLTIVSGFAEVLATERPISDADRREYANRIHAAAIEIRELVDALLED' A
#
# COMPACT_ATOMS: atom_id res chain seq x y z
N MET A 1 -6.18 14.31 -27.79
CA MET A 1 -6.23 14.69 -26.62
C MET A 1 -6.13 13.67 -25.62
N SER A 2 -5.44 13.89 -24.66
CA SER A 2 -5.10 12.87 -23.76
C SER A 2 -5.80 13.00 -22.42
N ASP A 3 -6.77 13.88 -22.33
CA ASP A 3 -7.40 14.09 -21.05
C ASP A 3 -8.09 12.84 -20.54
N GLY A 4 -8.78 12.11 -21.41
CA GLY A 4 -9.43 10.89 -20.98
C GLY A 4 -8.45 9.84 -20.57
N GLY A 5 -7.33 9.72 -21.29
CA GLY A 5 -6.32 8.76 -20.96
C GLY A 5 -5.65 9.07 -19.63
N ASP A 6 -5.40 10.34 -19.36
CA ASP A 6 -4.78 10.73 -18.10
C ASP A 6 -5.72 10.47 -16.92
N ALA A 7 -7.01 10.77 -17.11
CA ALA A 7 -7.97 10.53 -16.05
C ALA A 7 -8.10 9.05 -15.76
N GLU A 8 -8.13 8.23 -16.82
CA GLU A 8 -8.22 6.78 -16.64
C GLU A 8 -6.99 6.24 -15.94
N ARG A 9 -5.82 6.77 -16.28
CA ARG A 9 -4.59 6.32 -15.65
C ARG A 9 -4.58 6.66 -14.18
N ARG A 10 -5.03 7.86 -13.82
CA ARG A 10 -5.08 8.26 -12.42
C ARG A 10 -6.08 7.42 -11.65
N ASP A 11 -7.22 7.13 -12.26
CA ASP A 11 -8.22 6.31 -11.59
C ASP A 11 -7.71 4.90 -11.36
N ARG A 12 -7.00 4.35 -12.34
CA ARG A 12 -6.44 3.02 -12.20
C ARG A 12 -5.38 3.00 -11.10
N LEU A 13 -4.53 4.02 -11.06
CA LEU A 13 -3.52 4.10 -10.04
C LEU A 13 -4.14 4.20 -8.65
N ARG A 14 -5.17 5.04 -8.53
CA ARG A 14 -5.87 5.16 -7.26
C ARG A 14 -6.45 3.82 -6.83
N HIS A 15 -7.04 3.12 -7.77
CA HIS A 15 -7.61 1.80 -7.49
C HIS A 15 -6.53 0.82 -7.06
N ASP A 16 -5.40 0.82 -7.78
CA ASP A 16 -4.33 -0.12 -7.50
C ASP A 16 -3.63 0.18 -6.18
N LEU A 17 -3.61 1.44 -5.77
CA LEU A 17 -2.98 1.83 -4.50
C LEU A 17 -3.86 1.48 -3.31
N ARG A 18 -5.16 1.34 -3.52
CA ARG A 18 -6.06 1.14 -2.39
C ARG A 18 -5.74 -0.12 -1.61
N THR A 19 -5.45 -1.22 -2.29
CA THR A 19 -5.19 -2.47 -1.62
C THR A 19 -3.95 -2.42 -0.73
N PRO A 20 -2.77 -2.02 -1.25
CA PRO A 20 -1.62 -1.96 -0.37
C PRO A 20 -1.75 -0.91 0.74
N LEU A 21 -2.45 0.19 0.46
CA LEU A 21 -2.68 1.18 1.51
C LEU A 21 -3.56 0.64 2.61
N THR A 22 -4.58 -0.14 2.26
CA THR A 22 -5.44 -0.76 3.26
C THR A 22 -4.64 -1.75 4.11
N ILE A 23 -3.72 -2.49 3.49
CA ILE A 23 -2.89 -3.44 4.22
C ILE A 23 -2.01 -2.69 5.21
N VAL A 24 -1.32 -1.64 4.76
CA VAL A 24 -0.46 -0.85 5.64
C VAL A 24 -1.26 -0.30 6.81
N SER A 25 -2.40 0.30 6.51
CA SER A 25 -3.22 0.93 7.53
C SER A 25 -3.74 -0.08 8.54
N GLY A 26 -4.21 -1.23 8.04
CA GLY A 26 -4.78 -2.25 8.91
C GLY A 26 -3.77 -2.84 9.85
N PHE A 27 -2.61 -3.24 9.34
CA PHE A 27 -1.60 -3.82 10.20
C PHE A 27 -0.99 -2.79 11.12
N ALA A 28 -0.85 -1.54 10.66
CA ALA A 28 -0.37 -0.48 11.52
C ALA A 28 -1.30 -0.26 12.70
N GLU A 29 -2.61 -0.32 12.44
CA GLU A 29 -3.59 -0.19 13.51
C GLU A 29 -3.45 -1.30 14.53
N VAL A 30 -3.29 -2.53 14.05
CA VAL A 30 -3.12 -3.67 14.96
C VAL A 30 -1.89 -3.48 15.82
N LEU A 31 -0.77 -3.03 15.22
CA LEU A 31 0.45 -2.83 15.97
C LEU A 31 0.35 -1.68 16.96
N ALA A 32 -0.54 -0.75 16.70
CA ALA A 32 -0.72 0.41 17.59
C ALA A 32 -1.64 0.12 18.76
N THR A 33 -2.34 -1.01 18.75
CA THR A 33 -3.24 -1.32 19.87
C THR A 33 -2.43 -1.73 21.08
N GLU A 34 -3.07 -1.67 22.25
CA GLU A 34 -2.40 -2.06 23.49
C GLU A 34 -2.50 -3.55 23.75
N ARG A 35 -3.11 -4.29 22.87
CA ARG A 35 -3.21 -5.74 23.03
C ARG A 35 -1.84 -6.37 22.91
N PRO A 36 -1.58 -7.40 23.71
CA PRO A 36 -0.31 -8.14 23.56
C PRO A 36 -0.26 -8.81 22.19
N ILE A 37 0.87 -8.71 21.54
CA ILE A 37 1.11 -9.32 20.25
C ILE A 37 2.38 -10.15 20.39
N SER A 38 2.35 -11.39 19.91
CA SER A 38 3.52 -12.23 19.97
C SER A 38 4.63 -11.67 19.08
N ASP A 39 5.86 -12.02 19.38
CA ASP A 39 6.98 -11.56 18.55
C ASP A 39 6.83 -12.07 17.12
N ALA A 40 6.35 -13.30 16.97
CA ALA A 40 6.17 -13.86 15.63
C ALA A 40 5.11 -13.08 14.84
N ASP A 41 4.00 -12.76 15.49
CA ASP A 41 2.96 -12.01 14.82
C ASP A 41 3.43 -10.59 14.50
N ARG A 42 4.15 -9.98 15.42
CA ARG A 42 4.67 -8.63 15.16
C ARG A 42 5.57 -8.62 13.95
N ARG A 43 6.43 -9.64 13.86
CA ARG A 43 7.33 -9.72 12.71
C ARG A 43 6.58 -9.95 11.42
N GLU A 44 5.55 -10.80 11.46
CA GLU A 44 4.78 -11.05 10.27
C GLU A 44 4.03 -9.79 9.82
N TYR A 45 3.43 -9.06 10.77
CA TYR A 45 2.71 -7.84 10.41
C TYR A 45 3.66 -6.80 9.83
N ALA A 46 4.84 -6.68 10.42
CA ALA A 46 5.84 -5.74 9.89
C ALA A 46 6.26 -6.12 8.48
N ASN A 47 6.40 -7.42 8.21
CA ASN A 47 6.76 -7.86 6.88
C ASN A 47 5.65 -7.57 5.87
N ARG A 48 4.40 -7.70 6.29
CA ARG A 48 3.28 -7.39 5.40
C ARG A 48 3.24 -5.91 5.07
N ILE A 49 3.50 -5.07 6.08
CA ILE A 49 3.56 -3.63 5.85
C ILE A 49 4.69 -3.30 4.89
N HIS A 50 5.82 -3.93 5.08
CA HIS A 50 6.98 -3.67 4.23
C HIS A 50 6.69 -4.06 2.79
N ALA A 51 6.09 -5.23 2.59
CA ALA A 51 5.77 -5.69 1.24
C ALA A 51 4.79 -4.74 0.56
N ALA A 52 3.79 -4.28 1.30
CA ALA A 52 2.82 -3.35 0.74
C ALA A 52 3.47 -2.02 0.40
N ALA A 53 4.42 -1.57 1.22
CA ALA A 53 5.12 -0.32 0.94
C ALA A 53 5.95 -0.42 -0.33
N ILE A 54 6.57 -1.58 -0.56
CA ILE A 54 7.32 -1.79 -1.79
C ILE A 54 6.38 -1.73 -2.99
N GLU A 55 5.22 -2.36 -2.88
CA GLU A 55 4.25 -2.34 -3.96
C GLU A 55 3.81 -0.91 -4.26
N ILE A 56 3.57 -0.11 -3.22
CA ILE A 56 3.19 1.29 -3.41
C ILE A 56 4.29 2.03 -4.15
N ARG A 57 5.53 1.81 -3.76
CA ARG A 57 6.65 2.49 -4.40
C ARG A 57 6.75 2.11 -5.87
N GLU A 58 6.54 0.82 -6.18
CA GLU A 58 6.60 0.39 -7.56
C GLU A 58 5.49 1.00 -8.40
N LEU A 59 4.31 1.14 -7.81
CA LEU A 59 3.21 1.77 -8.53
C LEU A 59 3.49 3.24 -8.81
N VAL A 60 4.05 3.94 -7.82
CA VAL A 60 4.40 5.33 -7.99
C VAL A 60 5.52 5.49 -9.02
N ASP A 61 6.53 4.63 -8.95
CA ASP A 61 7.63 4.70 -9.90
C ASP A 61 7.14 4.45 -11.33
N ALA A 62 6.22 3.51 -11.50
CA ALA A 62 5.68 3.24 -12.81
C ALA A 62 4.92 4.45 -13.36
N LEU A 63 4.23 5.16 -12.48
CA LEU A 63 3.54 6.37 -12.89
C LEU A 63 4.52 7.45 -13.39
N LEU A 64 5.65 7.57 -12.73
CA LEU A 64 6.61 8.62 -13.06
C LEU A 64 7.55 8.24 -14.19
N GLU A 65 7.53 6.98 -14.60
CA GLU A 65 8.44 6.50 -15.59
C GLU A 65 8.11 6.91 -16.96
N ASP A 66 7.01 7.33 -17.32
CA ASP A 66 6.65 7.63 -18.62
C ASP A 66 6.86 8.92 -19.00
#